data_c2117e87369fcf545bb5bd8dac1a0b91
#
_entry.id   c2117e87369fcf545bb5bd8dac1a0b91
#
_cell.length_a   1.000
_cell.length_b   1.000
_cell.length_c   1.000
_cell.angle_alpha   90.00
_cell.angle_beta   90.00
_cell.angle_gamma   90.00
#
_symmetry.space_group_name_H-M   'P 1'
#
loop_
_entity.id
_entity.type
_entity.pdbx_description
1 polymer ?
#
loop_
_entity_poly.entity_id
_entity_poly.type
_entity_poly.pdbx_seq_one_letter_code
_entity_poly.pdbx_strand_id
1 'polypeptide(L)'
;MEGLFPCRAFVDFGPNSLGPGSEPAPLESIAAGRIATLRARLREQCPRRPGVYGMLTDKQELIYIGKAKSLRARLLSYFRPKSRDPKAGRILKHTSTIVWEYAASEFAALLRELELIRRWRPRFNVQGQPGRRQPAYVCLGRPPAPQAFLARFPPAGVLASFGPVRAGWRVREAVRRLNDWFKLRDCPRAQEMVFADQHELFPIDRAAGCLRYEIGTCLGPCLGVCARRDYMAQVRAAQRFLSGKDLSLLEVLERQMNAAAAALAFEQAASVRDKLDSLRWLYERLGELRRARDRQSFVYPIQGYDGEDMASTYSFASGGPSS
;
A
#
# COMPACT_ATOMS: atom_id res chain seq x y z
N MET A 1 1.66 -14.37 31.37
CA MET A 1 1.01 -13.55 30.33
C MET A 1 1.84 -13.75 29.08
N GLU A 2 1.45 -14.72 28.27
CA GLU A 2 2.05 -14.97 26.96
C GLU A 2 1.63 -13.84 26.04
N GLY A 3 2.62 -13.18 25.41
CA GLY A 3 2.39 -12.03 24.52
C GLY A 3 1.55 -12.43 23.31
N LEU A 4 0.60 -11.60 22.94
CA LEU A 4 -0.35 -11.73 21.83
C LEU A 4 0.28 -11.86 20.41
N PHE A 5 1.60 -11.92 20.32
CA PHE A 5 2.34 -12.16 19.07
C PHE A 5 3.47 -13.15 19.32
N PRO A 6 3.48 -14.32 18.68
CA PRO A 6 4.62 -15.22 18.76
C PRO A 6 5.82 -14.49 18.16
N CYS A 7 6.83 -14.21 19.00
CA CYS A 7 8.11 -13.70 18.54
C CYS A 7 8.75 -14.81 17.69
N ARG A 8 8.66 -14.69 16.35
CA ARG A 8 9.33 -15.63 15.46
C ARG A 8 10.82 -15.45 15.65
N ALA A 9 11.49 -16.50 16.19
CA ALA A 9 12.94 -16.53 16.22
C ALA A 9 13.47 -16.29 14.79
N PHE A 10 14.46 -15.41 14.67
CA PHE A 10 15.10 -15.12 13.40
C PHE A 10 15.92 -16.33 12.96
N VAL A 11 15.66 -16.84 11.77
CA VAL A 11 16.44 -17.92 11.16
C VAL A 11 17.32 -17.33 10.03
N ASP A 12 16.69 -16.64 9.11
CA ASP A 12 17.34 -15.97 7.98
C ASP A 12 16.52 -14.77 7.49
N PHE A 13 17.03 -14.01 6.54
CA PHE A 13 16.30 -12.91 5.92
C PHE A 13 15.20 -13.37 4.95
N GLY A 14 15.21 -14.63 4.53
CA GLY A 14 14.31 -15.21 3.54
C GLY A 14 14.60 -14.77 2.10
N PRO A 15 13.83 -15.26 1.12
CA PRO A 15 14.06 -15.01 -0.27
C PRO A 15 14.07 -13.51 -0.60
N ASN A 16 14.93 -13.15 -1.56
CA ASN A 16 15.01 -11.78 -2.08
C ASN A 16 14.04 -11.63 -3.26
N SER A 17 12.92 -10.95 -3.06
CA SER A 17 11.91 -10.75 -4.11
C SER A 17 12.30 -9.69 -5.15
N LEU A 18 13.41 -8.99 -4.92
CA LEU A 18 13.88 -7.88 -5.75
C LEU A 18 15.21 -8.20 -6.48
N GLY A 19 15.76 -9.40 -6.27
CA GLY A 19 17.01 -9.86 -6.88
C GLY A 19 16.80 -10.88 -8.00
N PRO A 20 17.77 -11.06 -8.89
CA PRO A 20 17.75 -12.14 -9.84
C PRO A 20 17.97 -13.49 -9.11
N GLY A 21 16.90 -14.24 -8.95
CA GLY A 21 16.93 -15.57 -8.34
C GLY A 21 16.11 -15.67 -7.05
N SER A 22 15.44 -16.79 -6.89
CA SER A 22 14.59 -17.09 -5.72
C SER A 22 15.38 -17.69 -4.55
N GLU A 23 16.68 -17.94 -4.69
CA GLU A 23 17.49 -18.49 -3.62
C GLU A 23 17.86 -17.42 -2.58
N PRO A 24 17.78 -17.76 -1.28
CA PRO A 24 18.25 -16.85 -0.24
C PRO A 24 19.76 -16.65 -0.37
N ALA A 25 20.20 -15.39 -0.35
CA ALA A 25 21.62 -15.09 -0.32
C ALA A 25 22.27 -15.70 0.95
N PRO A 26 23.53 -16.18 0.87
CA PRO A 26 24.20 -16.73 2.03
C PRO A 26 24.29 -15.68 3.16
N LEU A 27 23.82 -16.06 4.34
CA LEU A 27 23.80 -15.22 5.53
C LEU A 27 25.04 -15.47 6.36
N GLU A 28 25.85 -14.43 6.54
CA GLU A 28 26.97 -14.47 7.46
C GLU A 28 26.60 -13.88 8.81
N SER A 29 27.22 -14.36 9.87
CA SER A 29 26.90 -13.93 11.24
C SER A 29 28.12 -13.90 12.16
N ILE A 30 28.10 -12.98 13.10
CA ILE A 30 29.01 -12.94 14.26
C ILE A 30 28.20 -12.79 15.52
N ALA A 31 28.54 -13.57 16.55
CA ALA A 31 27.91 -13.49 17.86
C ALA A 31 28.98 -13.31 18.96
N ALA A 32 28.66 -12.52 19.98
CA ALA A 32 29.51 -12.38 21.15
C ALA A 32 28.72 -11.87 22.37
N GLY A 33 29.01 -12.39 23.52
CA GLY A 33 28.40 -11.94 24.79
C GLY A 33 28.93 -10.58 25.30
N ARG A 34 30.04 -10.07 24.74
CA ARG A 34 30.64 -8.77 25.11
C ARG A 34 30.79 -7.87 23.88
N ILE A 35 30.42 -6.61 24.02
CA ILE A 35 30.50 -5.58 22.95
C ILE A 35 31.93 -5.44 22.40
N ALA A 36 32.96 -5.50 23.24
CA ALA A 36 34.35 -5.42 22.81
C ALA A 36 34.74 -6.57 21.87
N THR A 37 34.35 -7.81 22.23
CA THR A 37 34.58 -9.01 21.43
C THR A 37 33.81 -8.92 20.10
N LEU A 38 32.56 -8.47 20.13
CA LEU A 38 31.76 -8.26 18.92
C LEU A 38 32.43 -7.28 17.95
N ARG A 39 32.98 -6.18 18.48
CA ARG A 39 33.73 -5.19 17.70
C ARG A 39 35.00 -5.78 17.08
N ALA A 40 35.74 -6.60 17.83
CA ALA A 40 36.98 -7.22 17.34
C ALA A 40 36.68 -8.21 16.19
N ARG A 41 35.72 -9.14 16.38
CA ARG A 41 35.28 -10.09 15.36
C ARG A 41 34.76 -9.36 14.11
N LEU A 42 33.97 -8.32 14.28
CA LEU A 42 33.47 -7.53 13.16
C LEU A 42 34.59 -6.91 12.33
N ARG A 43 35.63 -6.40 12.99
CA ARG A 43 36.80 -5.82 12.30
C ARG A 43 37.55 -6.85 11.45
N GLU A 44 37.60 -8.07 11.91
CA GLU A 44 38.33 -9.15 11.28
C GLU A 44 37.50 -9.78 10.15
N GLN A 45 36.25 -10.18 10.43
CA GLN A 45 35.45 -11.05 9.56
C GLN A 45 34.51 -10.29 8.62
N CYS A 46 34.03 -9.09 8.99
CA CYS A 46 33.11 -8.36 8.13
C CYS A 46 33.82 -7.66 6.98
N PRO A 47 33.47 -7.90 5.71
CA PRO A 47 34.14 -7.30 4.55
C PRO A 47 33.70 -5.85 4.28
N ARG A 48 34.44 -5.20 3.37
CA ARG A 48 34.13 -3.83 2.91
C ARG A 48 33.26 -3.86 1.64
N ARG A 49 32.18 -4.62 1.66
CA ARG A 49 31.24 -4.75 0.54
C ARG A 49 29.89 -4.11 0.83
N PRO A 50 29.13 -3.73 -0.21
CA PRO A 50 27.75 -3.31 -0.05
C PRO A 50 26.88 -4.47 0.49
N GLY A 51 25.86 -4.14 1.27
CA GLY A 51 24.92 -5.14 1.77
C GLY A 51 23.94 -4.62 2.79
N VAL A 52 23.13 -5.53 3.28
CA VAL A 52 22.19 -5.31 4.39
C VAL A 52 22.64 -6.11 5.62
N TYR A 53 22.33 -5.61 6.78
CA TYR A 53 22.67 -6.23 8.05
C TYR A 53 21.52 -6.19 9.02
N GLY A 54 21.45 -7.17 9.89
CA GLY A 54 20.52 -7.28 10.99
C GLY A 54 21.24 -7.33 12.33
N MET A 55 20.63 -6.79 13.37
CA MET A 55 21.08 -6.89 14.75
C MET A 55 20.06 -7.66 15.57
N LEU A 56 20.50 -8.71 16.25
CA LEU A 56 19.67 -9.61 17.04
C LEU A 56 20.02 -9.56 18.53
N THR A 57 19.01 -9.80 19.35
CA THR A 57 19.19 -10.02 20.79
C THR A 57 19.77 -11.42 21.07
N ASP A 58 20.06 -11.69 22.33
CA ASP A 58 20.39 -13.01 22.86
C ASP A 58 19.30 -14.07 22.64
N LYS A 59 18.03 -13.61 22.52
CA LYS A 59 16.87 -14.44 22.21
C LYS A 59 16.60 -14.63 20.72
N GLN A 60 17.56 -14.27 19.86
CA GLN A 60 17.43 -14.33 18.40
C GLN A 60 16.26 -13.47 17.84
N GLU A 61 15.89 -12.39 18.55
CA GLU A 61 14.93 -11.41 18.05
C GLU A 61 15.65 -10.38 17.17
N LEU A 62 15.19 -10.19 15.94
CA LEU A 62 15.71 -9.18 15.03
C LEU A 62 15.19 -7.79 15.42
N ILE A 63 16.07 -6.96 15.99
CA ILE A 63 15.71 -5.65 16.56
C ILE A 63 16.01 -4.47 15.65
N TYR A 64 16.91 -4.65 14.68
CA TYR A 64 17.29 -3.60 13.75
C TYR A 64 17.75 -4.18 12.41
N ILE A 65 17.43 -3.52 11.33
CA ILE A 65 17.92 -3.78 9.98
C ILE A 65 18.51 -2.48 9.42
N GLY A 66 19.61 -2.57 8.68
CA GLY A 66 20.19 -1.43 8.01
C GLY A 66 20.93 -1.82 6.73
N LYS A 67 21.14 -0.82 5.84
CA LYS A 67 21.96 -0.94 4.64
C LYS A 67 23.33 -0.31 4.83
N ALA A 68 24.27 -0.72 4.00
CA ALA A 68 25.59 -0.11 3.94
C ALA A 68 26.18 -0.18 2.54
N LYS A 69 26.90 0.89 2.11
CA LYS A 69 27.83 0.86 0.99
C LYS A 69 29.08 0.04 1.33
N SER A 70 29.46 0.03 2.62
CA SER A 70 30.54 -0.78 3.16
C SER A 70 30.10 -1.29 4.53
N LEU A 71 29.74 -2.57 4.62
CA LEU A 71 29.25 -3.23 5.83
C LEU A 71 30.19 -2.99 7.01
N ARG A 72 31.49 -3.27 6.87
CA ARG A 72 32.50 -3.07 7.92
C ARG A 72 32.52 -1.64 8.45
N ALA A 73 32.60 -0.66 7.56
CA ALA A 73 32.67 0.75 7.95
C ALA A 73 31.39 1.19 8.69
N ARG A 74 30.23 0.82 8.19
CA ARG A 74 28.93 1.15 8.78
C ARG A 74 28.75 0.49 10.14
N LEU A 75 28.98 -0.80 10.25
CA LEU A 75 28.83 -1.54 11.47
C LEU A 75 29.82 -1.07 12.57
N LEU A 76 31.07 -0.82 12.22
CA LEU A 76 32.04 -0.24 13.17
C LEU A 76 31.67 1.17 13.64
N SER A 77 30.88 1.92 12.88
CA SER A 77 30.42 3.26 13.28
C SER A 77 29.50 3.24 14.51
N TYR A 78 28.80 2.13 14.79
CA TYR A 78 27.97 1.98 15.98
C TYR A 78 28.78 1.94 17.28
N PHE A 79 30.02 1.49 17.21
CA PHE A 79 30.93 1.37 18.37
C PHE A 79 31.70 2.65 18.69
N ARG A 80 31.45 3.75 17.94
CA ARG A 80 32.11 5.03 18.22
C ARG A 80 31.43 5.73 19.40
N PRO A 81 32.18 6.31 20.35
CA PRO A 81 31.62 6.97 21.54
C PRO A 81 30.65 8.13 21.20
N LYS A 82 30.88 8.83 20.09
CA LYS A 82 30.02 9.90 19.56
C LYS A 82 29.46 9.47 18.22
N SER A 83 28.64 8.42 18.19
CA SER A 83 27.94 8.03 16.97
C SER A 83 26.99 9.16 16.54
N ARG A 84 26.97 9.45 15.22
CA ARG A 84 25.99 10.40 14.64
C ARG A 84 24.54 9.91 14.73
N ASP A 85 24.34 8.63 14.97
CA ASP A 85 23.04 8.04 15.15
C ASP A 85 22.66 7.98 16.64
N PRO A 86 21.71 8.80 17.12
CA PRO A 86 21.32 8.85 18.53
C PRO A 86 20.75 7.53 19.06
N LYS A 87 20.38 6.60 18.16
CA LYS A 87 19.87 5.26 18.51
C LYS A 87 20.98 4.21 18.61
N ALA A 88 22.17 4.50 18.07
CA ALA A 88 23.27 3.54 17.95
C ALA A 88 23.60 2.84 19.28
N GLY A 89 23.77 3.62 20.36
CA GLY A 89 24.07 3.09 21.68
C GLY A 89 22.97 2.18 22.25
N ARG A 90 21.70 2.56 22.02
CA ARG A 90 20.55 1.74 22.47
C ARG A 90 20.45 0.43 21.70
N ILE A 91 20.64 0.48 20.37
CA ILE A 91 20.63 -0.73 19.54
C ILE A 91 21.75 -1.66 19.97
N LEU A 92 22.97 -1.13 20.05
CA LEU A 92 24.16 -1.91 20.40
C LEU A 92 24.06 -2.58 21.79
N LYS A 93 23.45 -1.88 22.77
CA LYS A 93 23.23 -2.42 24.14
C LYS A 93 22.40 -3.71 24.16
N HIS A 94 21.49 -3.85 23.17
CA HIS A 94 20.61 -5.02 23.06
C HIS A 94 21.09 -6.02 22.01
N THR A 95 22.25 -5.78 21.37
CA THR A 95 22.76 -6.63 20.28
C THR A 95 23.75 -7.67 20.82
N SER A 96 23.46 -8.92 20.61
CA SER A 96 24.36 -10.04 20.86
C SER A 96 24.89 -10.69 19.58
N THR A 97 24.13 -10.59 18.48
CA THR A 97 24.49 -11.16 17.19
C THR A 97 24.26 -10.13 16.08
N ILE A 98 25.20 -10.05 15.14
CA ILE A 98 25.09 -9.26 13.91
C ILE A 98 25.12 -10.23 12.74
N VAL A 99 24.16 -10.10 11.86
CA VAL A 99 24.04 -10.89 10.63
C VAL A 99 24.10 -9.97 9.42
N TRP A 100 24.58 -10.45 8.28
CA TRP A 100 24.56 -9.67 7.03
C TRP A 100 24.48 -10.56 5.82
N GLU A 101 23.94 -10.00 4.73
CA GLU A 101 24.01 -10.53 3.37
C GLU A 101 24.59 -9.46 2.43
N TYR A 102 25.28 -9.90 1.38
CA TYR A 102 25.85 -8.99 0.39
C TYR A 102 24.79 -8.52 -0.61
N ALA A 103 25.00 -7.34 -1.13
CA ALA A 103 24.20 -6.80 -2.23
C ALA A 103 25.13 -6.38 -3.37
N ALA A 104 24.66 -6.50 -4.60
CA ALA A 104 25.42 -6.12 -5.78
C ALA A 104 25.77 -4.63 -5.82
N SER A 105 24.93 -3.77 -5.18
CA SER A 105 25.13 -2.32 -5.13
C SER A 105 24.49 -1.70 -3.89
N GLU A 106 24.79 -0.41 -3.64
CA GLU A 106 24.12 0.35 -2.59
C GLU A 106 22.60 0.47 -2.83
N PHE A 107 22.17 0.55 -4.10
CA PHE A 107 20.76 0.61 -4.47
C PHE A 107 20.06 -0.72 -4.21
N ALA A 108 20.67 -1.85 -4.58
CA ALA A 108 20.16 -3.18 -4.25
C ALA A 108 20.04 -3.37 -2.73
N ALA A 109 21.04 -2.92 -1.96
CA ALA A 109 21.00 -2.94 -0.50
C ALA A 109 19.86 -2.07 0.06
N LEU A 110 19.57 -0.91 -0.54
CA LEU A 110 18.44 -0.06 -0.14
C LEU A 110 17.10 -0.75 -0.35
N LEU A 111 16.89 -1.36 -1.52
CA LEU A 111 15.64 -2.07 -1.83
C LEU A 111 15.45 -3.26 -0.88
N ARG A 112 16.53 -4.01 -0.64
CA ARG A 112 16.51 -5.15 0.27
C ARG A 112 16.24 -4.74 1.71
N GLU A 113 16.84 -3.66 2.19
CA GLU A 113 16.54 -3.09 3.51
C GLU A 113 15.05 -2.76 3.66
N LEU A 114 14.45 -2.09 2.67
CA LEU A 114 13.02 -1.75 2.69
C LEU A 114 12.12 -3.00 2.70
N GLU A 115 12.47 -4.02 1.92
CA GLU A 115 11.76 -5.30 1.92
C GLU A 115 11.81 -5.96 3.30
N LEU A 116 13.01 -6.06 3.88
CA LEU A 116 13.24 -6.70 5.18
C LEU A 116 12.56 -5.93 6.32
N ILE A 117 12.62 -4.59 6.34
CA ILE A 117 11.91 -3.77 7.33
C ILE A 117 10.41 -4.00 7.26
N ARG A 118 9.83 -4.14 6.05
CA ARG A 118 8.39 -4.43 5.88
C ARG A 118 8.01 -5.84 6.34
N ARG A 119 8.89 -6.82 6.12
CA ARG A 119 8.68 -8.23 6.50
C ARG A 119 8.80 -8.43 8.01
N TRP A 120 9.88 -7.96 8.60
CA TRP A 120 10.25 -8.22 10.00
C TRP A 120 9.78 -7.17 10.99
N ARG A 121 9.60 -5.91 10.55
CA ARG A 121 9.18 -4.75 11.38
C ARG A 121 10.00 -4.58 12.67
N PRO A 122 11.33 -4.53 12.62
CA PRO A 122 12.14 -4.47 13.80
C PRO A 122 11.85 -3.22 14.64
N ARG A 123 11.90 -3.35 15.97
CA ARG A 123 11.46 -2.30 16.90
C ARG A 123 12.25 -0.99 16.80
N PHE A 124 13.50 -1.02 16.35
CA PHE A 124 14.33 0.18 16.19
C PHE A 124 14.25 0.80 14.78
N ASN A 125 13.64 0.15 13.80
CA ASN A 125 13.41 0.72 12.48
C ASN A 125 12.11 1.56 12.46
N VAL A 126 12.19 2.82 12.87
CA VAL A 126 11.04 3.75 12.83
C VAL A 126 10.78 4.25 11.42
N GLN A 127 11.86 4.51 10.65
CA GLN A 127 11.79 4.85 9.24
C GLN A 127 11.68 3.56 8.41
N GLY A 128 10.83 3.56 7.40
CA GLY A 128 10.58 2.37 6.56
C GLY A 128 9.51 1.43 7.07
N GLN A 129 9.09 1.53 8.33
CA GLN A 129 7.86 0.88 8.75
C GLN A 129 6.66 1.57 8.13
N PRO A 130 5.65 0.82 7.64
CA PRO A 130 4.40 1.43 7.22
C PRO A 130 3.87 2.26 8.38
N GLY A 131 3.72 3.57 8.18
CA GLY A 131 3.17 4.45 9.21
C GLY A 131 1.79 3.95 9.65
N ARG A 132 1.25 4.47 10.76
CA ARG A 132 -0.11 4.15 11.26
C ARG A 132 -1.20 4.29 10.18
N ARG A 133 -0.95 5.11 9.15
CA ARG A 133 -1.83 5.26 7.98
C ARG A 133 -1.43 4.25 6.90
N GLN A 134 -2.06 3.10 6.97
CA GLN A 134 -1.84 2.01 6.02
C GLN A 134 -2.30 2.40 4.62
N PRO A 135 -1.67 1.87 3.54
CA PRO A 135 -2.18 2.02 2.20
C PRO A 135 -3.54 1.32 2.07
N ALA A 136 -4.40 1.87 1.23
CA ALA A 136 -5.67 1.29 0.86
C ALA A 136 -5.88 1.38 -0.64
N TYR A 137 -6.72 0.50 -1.16
CA TYR A 137 -7.16 0.52 -2.56
C TYR A 137 -8.63 0.89 -2.62
N VAL A 138 -8.99 1.74 -3.57
CA VAL A 138 -10.39 1.95 -3.95
C VAL A 138 -10.77 0.80 -4.88
N CYS A 139 -11.70 -0.04 -4.47
CA CYS A 139 -12.11 -1.22 -5.21
C CYS A 139 -13.56 -1.06 -5.69
N LEU A 140 -13.83 -1.49 -6.93
CA LEU A 140 -15.18 -1.75 -7.40
C LEU A 140 -15.49 -3.22 -7.17
N GLY A 141 -16.56 -3.50 -6.42
CA GLY A 141 -16.92 -4.83 -5.95
C GLY A 141 -17.27 -5.83 -7.05
N ARG A 142 -17.78 -6.99 -6.64
CA ARG A 142 -18.20 -8.06 -7.53
C ARG A 142 -19.61 -7.83 -8.05
N PRO A 143 -19.96 -8.36 -9.24
CA PRO A 143 -21.35 -8.54 -9.63
C PRO A 143 -22.18 -9.31 -8.55
N PRO A 144 -23.52 -9.18 -8.52
CA PRO A 144 -24.33 -8.51 -9.53
C PRO A 144 -24.44 -6.98 -9.38
N ALA A 145 -24.22 -6.41 -8.18
CA ALA A 145 -24.32 -4.98 -7.90
C ALA A 145 -23.04 -4.45 -7.24
N PRO A 146 -21.96 -4.18 -8.01
CA PRO A 146 -20.72 -3.65 -7.51
C PRO A 146 -20.90 -2.30 -6.83
N GLN A 147 -20.16 -2.10 -5.73
CA GLN A 147 -20.05 -0.81 -5.02
C GLN A 147 -18.59 -0.39 -4.93
N ALA A 148 -18.32 0.90 -4.81
CA ALA A 148 -17.00 1.37 -4.48
C ALA A 148 -16.75 1.25 -2.98
N PHE A 149 -15.60 0.69 -2.60
CA PHE A 149 -15.19 0.54 -1.18
C PHE A 149 -13.68 0.57 -1.03
N LEU A 150 -13.22 0.74 0.20
CA LEU A 150 -11.80 0.70 0.53
C LEU A 150 -11.40 -0.67 1.07
N ALA A 151 -10.29 -1.19 0.57
CA ALA A 151 -9.66 -2.40 1.07
C ALA A 151 -8.17 -2.19 1.26
N ARG A 152 -7.59 -2.85 2.24
CA ARG A 152 -6.15 -2.84 2.48
C ARG A 152 -5.38 -3.55 1.36
N PHE A 153 -5.96 -4.62 0.86
CA PHE A 153 -5.52 -5.38 -0.31
C PHE A 153 -6.74 -5.64 -1.19
N PRO A 154 -6.62 -5.53 -2.52
CA PRO A 154 -7.73 -5.83 -3.41
C PRO A 154 -8.18 -7.29 -3.20
N PRO A 155 -9.44 -7.53 -2.83
CA PRO A 155 -9.97 -8.89 -2.75
C PRO A 155 -10.01 -9.55 -4.13
N ALA A 156 -9.83 -10.87 -4.18
CA ALA A 156 -9.99 -11.61 -5.42
C ALA A 156 -11.38 -11.41 -6.02
N GLY A 157 -11.49 -11.28 -7.34
CA GLY A 157 -12.74 -11.14 -8.08
C GLY A 157 -13.41 -9.76 -8.01
N VAL A 158 -12.77 -8.71 -7.54
CA VAL A 158 -13.27 -7.34 -7.73
C VAL A 158 -13.16 -6.95 -9.21
N LEU A 159 -14.09 -6.11 -9.70
CA LEU A 159 -14.08 -5.63 -11.09
C LEU A 159 -12.85 -4.78 -11.40
N ALA A 160 -12.44 -3.95 -10.46
CA ALA A 160 -11.27 -3.09 -10.59
C ALA A 160 -10.76 -2.64 -9.23
N SER A 161 -9.46 -2.32 -9.16
CA SER A 161 -8.81 -1.73 -7.99
C SER A 161 -7.90 -0.59 -8.39
N PHE A 162 -7.90 0.49 -7.60
CA PHE A 162 -7.15 1.72 -7.86
C PHE A 162 -6.37 2.10 -6.61
N GLY A 163 -5.07 2.32 -6.74
CA GLY A 163 -4.22 2.62 -5.60
C GLY A 163 -2.80 2.08 -5.75
N PRO A 164 -2.04 2.02 -4.66
CA PRO A 164 -2.43 2.29 -3.27
C PRO A 164 -2.53 3.79 -2.95
N VAL A 165 -3.60 4.20 -2.30
CA VAL A 165 -3.77 5.54 -1.74
C VAL A 165 -3.56 5.50 -0.22
N ARG A 166 -3.24 6.64 0.38
CA ARG A 166 -3.10 6.73 1.84
C ARG A 166 -4.47 6.64 2.50
N ALA A 167 -4.71 5.58 3.29
CA ALA A 167 -5.95 5.43 4.03
C ALA A 167 -6.16 6.60 5.02
N GLY A 168 -7.35 7.18 5.02
CA GLY A 168 -7.72 8.28 5.90
C GLY A 168 -9.19 8.68 5.70
N TRP A 169 -9.64 9.68 6.46
CA TRP A 169 -11.01 10.18 6.35
C TRP A 169 -11.32 10.72 4.96
N ARG A 170 -10.36 11.43 4.36
CA ARG A 170 -10.52 12.10 3.05
C ARG A 170 -10.81 11.11 1.92
N VAL A 171 -10.11 9.97 1.88
CA VAL A 171 -10.39 8.95 0.87
C VAL A 171 -11.69 8.20 1.14
N ARG A 172 -12.06 8.02 2.42
CA ARG A 172 -13.37 7.43 2.78
C ARG A 172 -14.52 8.31 2.33
N GLU A 173 -14.41 9.61 2.59
CA GLU A 173 -15.40 10.59 2.16
C GLU A 173 -15.50 10.65 0.64
N ALA A 174 -14.38 10.67 -0.08
CA ALA A 174 -14.37 10.65 -1.53
C ALA A 174 -15.04 9.40 -2.12
N VAL A 175 -14.82 8.21 -1.53
CA VAL A 175 -15.48 6.96 -1.95
C VAL A 175 -16.98 7.00 -1.64
N ARG A 176 -17.39 7.56 -0.51
CA ARG A 176 -18.81 7.76 -0.17
C ARG A 176 -19.47 8.68 -1.21
N ARG A 177 -18.85 9.84 -1.49
CA ARG A 177 -19.34 10.80 -2.51
C ARG A 177 -19.40 10.19 -3.90
N LEU A 178 -18.45 9.31 -4.22
CA LEU A 178 -18.45 8.57 -5.48
C LEU A 178 -19.68 7.65 -5.60
N ASN A 179 -19.95 6.87 -4.56
CA ASN A 179 -21.15 6.03 -4.52
C ASN A 179 -22.43 6.86 -4.62
N ASP A 180 -22.51 7.98 -3.89
CA ASP A 180 -23.67 8.90 -3.95
C ASP A 180 -23.90 9.45 -5.36
N TRP A 181 -22.83 9.89 -6.04
CA TRP A 181 -22.92 10.47 -7.38
C TRP A 181 -23.38 9.47 -8.44
N PHE A 182 -22.74 8.29 -8.46
CA PHE A 182 -23.07 7.23 -9.40
C PHE A 182 -24.24 6.36 -8.93
N LYS A 183 -24.90 6.76 -7.84
CA LYS A 183 -26.06 6.06 -7.25
C LYS A 183 -25.76 4.57 -6.99
N LEU A 184 -24.53 4.27 -6.56
CA LEU A 184 -24.12 2.93 -6.22
C LEU A 184 -24.53 2.60 -4.77
N ARG A 185 -24.79 1.32 -4.53
CA ARG A 185 -25.09 0.84 -3.16
C ARG A 185 -23.91 1.03 -2.22
N ASP A 186 -24.17 1.11 -0.90
CA ASP A 186 -23.18 1.02 0.16
C ASP A 186 -23.61 0.11 1.31
N CYS A 187 -24.74 -0.58 1.11
CA CYS A 187 -25.27 -1.57 2.07
C CYS A 187 -24.34 -2.79 2.20
N PRO A 188 -24.50 -3.59 3.27
CA PRO A 188 -23.70 -4.79 3.51
C PRO A 188 -23.67 -5.74 2.31
N ARG A 189 -22.54 -6.43 2.12
CA ARG A 189 -22.35 -7.35 0.98
C ARG A 189 -23.32 -8.53 0.99
N ALA A 190 -23.80 -8.91 2.17
CA ALA A 190 -24.78 -9.99 2.33
C ALA A 190 -26.20 -9.62 1.87
N GLN A 191 -26.46 -8.31 1.60
CA GLN A 191 -27.75 -7.88 1.09
C GLN A 191 -28.00 -8.47 -0.29
N GLU A 192 -29.07 -9.19 -0.42
CA GLU A 192 -29.52 -9.77 -1.69
C GLU A 192 -29.89 -8.70 -2.70
N MET A 193 -29.58 -8.94 -3.96
CA MET A 193 -29.82 -8.01 -5.06
C MET A 193 -30.87 -8.60 -5.99
N VAL A 194 -31.93 -7.83 -6.20
CA VAL A 194 -33.07 -8.19 -7.06
C VAL A 194 -33.27 -7.06 -8.08
N PHE A 195 -32.96 -7.30 -9.33
CA PHE A 195 -33.12 -6.30 -10.39
C PHE A 195 -34.49 -6.38 -11.06
N ALA A 196 -34.98 -5.27 -11.59
CA ALA A 196 -36.28 -5.21 -12.25
C ALA A 196 -36.39 -6.08 -13.51
N ASP A 197 -35.26 -6.39 -14.13
CA ASP A 197 -35.15 -7.23 -15.33
C ASP A 197 -34.85 -8.73 -15.01
N GLN A 198 -34.91 -9.12 -13.75
CA GLN A 198 -34.87 -10.53 -13.35
C GLN A 198 -36.28 -11.11 -13.37
N HIS A 199 -36.46 -12.22 -14.10
CA HIS A 199 -37.71 -12.97 -14.08
C HIS A 199 -37.76 -13.79 -12.79
N GLU A 200 -38.65 -13.42 -11.89
CA GLU A 200 -38.91 -14.16 -10.66
C GLU A 200 -40.00 -15.21 -10.91
N LEU A 201 -39.71 -16.48 -10.59
CA LEU A 201 -40.69 -17.54 -10.61
C LEU A 201 -41.70 -17.45 -9.45
N PHE A 202 -41.33 -16.75 -8.38
CA PHE A 202 -42.15 -16.49 -7.19
C PHE A 202 -42.01 -15.04 -6.73
N PRO A 203 -43.10 -14.42 -6.22
CA PRO A 203 -43.04 -13.09 -5.66
C PRO A 203 -42.12 -13.11 -4.43
N ILE A 204 -41.08 -12.31 -4.47
CA ILE A 204 -40.18 -12.08 -3.31
C ILE A 204 -40.77 -10.93 -2.50
N ASP A 205 -40.95 -11.15 -1.19
CA ASP A 205 -41.29 -10.08 -0.25
C ASP A 205 -40.14 -9.04 -0.24
N ARG A 206 -40.40 -7.92 -0.89
CA ARG A 206 -39.42 -6.84 -1.01
C ARG A 206 -39.33 -6.10 0.29
N ALA A 207 -38.14 -6.02 0.87
CA ALA A 207 -37.89 -5.25 2.08
C ALA A 207 -38.40 -3.82 1.92
N ALA A 208 -39.23 -3.40 2.86
CA ALA A 208 -39.76 -2.03 2.90
C ALA A 208 -38.64 -1.01 3.04
N GLY A 209 -38.67 0.02 2.19
CA GLY A 209 -37.97 1.28 2.36
C GLY A 209 -36.44 1.21 2.50
N CYS A 210 -35.71 1.72 1.50
CA CYS A 210 -34.29 2.00 1.64
C CYS A 210 -34.08 3.51 1.59
N LEU A 211 -33.66 4.14 2.69
CA LEU A 211 -33.42 5.56 2.79
C LEU A 211 -32.55 6.11 1.64
N ARG A 212 -31.49 5.38 1.26
CA ARG A 212 -30.61 5.80 0.16
C ARG A 212 -31.28 5.82 -1.21
N TYR A 213 -32.25 4.94 -1.41
CA TYR A 213 -33.08 4.97 -2.61
C TYR A 213 -34.02 6.17 -2.58
N GLU A 214 -34.69 6.40 -1.44
CA GLU A 214 -35.64 7.51 -1.26
C GLU A 214 -34.99 8.88 -1.46
N ILE A 215 -33.78 9.08 -0.93
CA ILE A 215 -33.02 10.33 -1.13
C ILE A 215 -32.25 10.39 -2.45
N GLY A 216 -32.44 9.40 -3.34
CA GLY A 216 -31.88 9.37 -4.70
C GLY A 216 -30.37 9.12 -4.80
N THR A 217 -29.72 8.61 -3.75
CA THR A 217 -28.27 8.32 -3.71
C THR A 217 -27.93 6.86 -4.01
N CYS A 218 -28.94 6.01 -4.30
CA CYS A 218 -28.81 4.64 -4.75
C CYS A 218 -29.89 4.30 -5.77
N LEU A 219 -29.58 3.49 -6.78
CA LEU A 219 -30.57 3.02 -7.76
C LEU A 219 -31.52 1.93 -7.22
N GLY A 220 -31.33 1.43 -6.00
CA GLY A 220 -32.16 0.41 -5.40
C GLY A 220 -32.07 -0.98 -6.03
N PRO A 221 -30.86 -1.51 -6.31
CA PRO A 221 -30.74 -2.84 -6.91
C PRO A 221 -31.23 -4.00 -6.04
N CYS A 222 -31.51 -3.75 -4.76
CA CYS A 222 -32.11 -4.70 -3.84
C CYS A 222 -33.64 -4.59 -3.76
N LEU A 223 -34.23 -3.60 -4.41
CA LEU A 223 -35.69 -3.33 -4.36
C LEU A 223 -36.40 -3.75 -5.65
N GLY A 224 -35.68 -4.26 -6.63
CA GLY A 224 -36.24 -4.61 -7.95
C GLY A 224 -36.75 -3.41 -8.75
N VAL A 225 -36.22 -2.21 -8.49
CA VAL A 225 -36.70 -0.96 -9.11
C VAL A 225 -35.80 -0.44 -10.24
N CYS A 226 -34.59 -0.99 -10.40
CA CYS A 226 -33.71 -0.65 -11.50
C CYS A 226 -33.31 -1.89 -12.31
N ALA A 227 -33.10 -1.74 -13.61
CA ALA A 227 -32.56 -2.79 -14.45
C ALA A 227 -31.06 -2.97 -14.19
N ARG A 228 -30.57 -4.20 -14.28
CA ARG A 228 -29.16 -4.55 -14.08
C ARG A 228 -28.24 -3.77 -15.07
N ARG A 229 -28.67 -3.62 -16.32
CA ARG A 229 -27.91 -2.88 -17.33
C ARG A 229 -27.67 -1.44 -16.91
N ASP A 230 -28.68 -0.77 -16.29
CA ASP A 230 -28.63 0.64 -15.91
C ASP A 230 -27.72 0.82 -14.68
N TYR A 231 -27.81 -0.08 -13.71
CA TYR A 231 -26.88 -0.11 -12.59
C TYR A 231 -25.43 -0.30 -13.06
N MET A 232 -25.19 -1.27 -13.95
CA MET A 232 -23.87 -1.54 -14.50
C MET A 232 -23.35 -0.42 -15.38
N ALA A 233 -24.21 0.41 -15.98
CA ALA A 233 -23.78 1.61 -16.69
C ALA A 233 -23.18 2.63 -15.72
N GLN A 234 -23.76 2.82 -14.53
CA GLN A 234 -23.20 3.67 -13.48
C GLN A 234 -21.87 3.13 -12.95
N VAL A 235 -21.78 1.81 -12.75
CA VAL A 235 -20.52 1.16 -12.35
C VAL A 235 -19.42 1.40 -13.37
N ARG A 236 -19.72 1.26 -14.68
CA ARG A 236 -18.75 1.54 -15.75
C ARG A 236 -18.35 3.03 -15.80
N ALA A 237 -19.30 3.95 -15.54
CA ALA A 237 -19.00 5.37 -15.44
C ALA A 237 -18.06 5.68 -14.26
N ALA A 238 -18.32 5.11 -13.08
CA ALA A 238 -17.44 5.20 -11.92
C ALA A 238 -16.04 4.62 -12.22
N GLN A 239 -15.96 3.51 -12.94
CA GLN A 239 -14.69 2.92 -13.36
C GLN A 239 -13.92 3.82 -14.32
N ARG A 240 -14.58 4.45 -15.30
CA ARG A 240 -13.94 5.43 -16.21
C ARG A 240 -13.39 6.62 -15.45
N PHE A 241 -14.15 7.16 -14.49
CA PHE A 241 -13.70 8.24 -13.63
C PHE A 241 -12.46 7.85 -12.82
N LEU A 242 -12.49 6.73 -12.09
CA LEU A 242 -11.38 6.24 -11.28
C LEU A 242 -10.14 5.91 -12.12
N SER A 243 -10.31 5.43 -13.35
CA SER A 243 -9.21 5.18 -14.28
C SER A 243 -8.66 6.45 -14.95
N GLY A 244 -9.27 7.61 -14.73
CA GLY A 244 -8.85 8.88 -15.32
C GLY A 244 -9.26 9.10 -16.77
N LYS A 245 -10.21 8.32 -17.27
CA LYS A 245 -10.69 8.38 -18.65
C LYS A 245 -11.89 9.32 -18.84
N ASP A 246 -12.47 9.81 -17.75
CA ASP A 246 -13.68 10.63 -17.80
C ASP A 246 -13.65 11.67 -16.67
N LEU A 247 -13.76 12.95 -17.05
CA LEU A 247 -13.77 14.12 -16.16
C LEU A 247 -15.17 14.76 -16.06
N SER A 248 -16.13 14.31 -16.84
CA SER A 248 -17.45 14.94 -16.99
C SER A 248 -18.15 15.16 -15.66
N LEU A 249 -17.96 14.29 -14.70
CA LEU A 249 -18.47 14.42 -13.32
C LEU A 249 -17.99 15.73 -12.67
N LEU A 250 -16.69 16.04 -12.76
CA LEU A 250 -16.13 17.24 -12.14
C LEU A 250 -16.64 18.51 -12.82
N GLU A 251 -16.77 18.49 -14.15
CA GLU A 251 -17.31 19.59 -14.93
C GLU A 251 -18.79 19.86 -14.59
N VAL A 252 -19.59 18.79 -14.42
CA VAL A 252 -21.00 18.93 -14.02
C VAL A 252 -21.12 19.53 -12.61
N LEU A 253 -20.33 19.05 -11.65
CA LEU A 253 -20.32 19.60 -10.29
C LEU A 253 -19.88 21.07 -10.27
N GLU A 254 -18.89 21.43 -11.07
CA GLU A 254 -18.40 22.80 -11.16
C GLU A 254 -19.49 23.74 -11.74
N ARG A 255 -20.18 23.31 -12.78
CA ARG A 255 -21.33 24.05 -13.32
C ARG A 255 -22.47 24.20 -12.30
N GLN A 256 -22.81 23.13 -11.57
CA GLN A 256 -23.82 23.18 -10.52
C GLN A 256 -23.44 24.13 -9.38
N MET A 257 -22.18 24.11 -8.95
CA MET A 257 -21.66 25.02 -7.93
C MET A 257 -21.81 26.48 -8.36
N ASN A 258 -21.36 26.79 -9.60
CA ASN A 258 -21.43 28.15 -10.13
C ASN A 258 -22.88 28.61 -10.33
N ALA A 259 -23.77 27.75 -10.80
CA ALA A 259 -25.19 28.05 -10.94
C ALA A 259 -25.86 28.35 -9.58
N ALA A 260 -25.57 27.56 -8.54
CA ALA A 260 -26.06 27.79 -7.19
C ALA A 260 -25.52 29.11 -6.61
N ALA A 261 -24.24 29.43 -6.82
CA ALA A 261 -23.64 30.69 -6.41
C ALA A 261 -24.28 31.90 -7.10
N ALA A 262 -24.52 31.81 -8.42
CA ALA A 262 -25.20 32.86 -9.19
C ALA A 262 -26.64 33.07 -8.73
N ALA A 263 -27.31 32.01 -8.27
CA ALA A 263 -28.65 32.08 -7.66
C ALA A 263 -28.64 32.50 -6.17
N LEU A 264 -27.49 32.90 -5.63
CA LEU A 264 -27.28 33.29 -4.21
C LEU A 264 -27.64 32.15 -3.22
N ALA A 265 -27.73 30.90 -3.69
CA ALA A 265 -27.99 29.71 -2.86
C ALA A 265 -26.65 29.19 -2.25
N PHE A 266 -26.09 29.97 -1.34
CA PHE A 266 -24.73 29.75 -0.84
C PHE A 266 -24.53 28.41 -0.11
N GLU A 267 -25.52 27.95 0.67
CA GLU A 267 -25.47 26.65 1.34
C GLU A 267 -25.41 25.50 0.33
N GLN A 268 -26.21 25.59 -0.73
CA GLN A 268 -26.20 24.62 -1.82
C GLN A 268 -24.85 24.65 -2.56
N ALA A 269 -24.35 25.85 -2.90
CA ALA A 269 -23.05 26.03 -3.54
C ALA A 269 -21.91 25.44 -2.69
N ALA A 270 -21.93 25.66 -1.36
CA ALA A 270 -20.96 25.09 -0.43
C ALA A 270 -21.04 23.55 -0.39
N SER A 271 -22.23 22.98 -0.36
CA SER A 271 -22.42 21.51 -0.39
C SER A 271 -21.88 20.88 -1.68
N VAL A 272 -22.11 21.53 -2.84
CA VAL A 272 -21.60 21.07 -4.13
C VAL A 272 -20.09 21.24 -4.21
N ARG A 273 -19.53 22.35 -3.71
CA ARG A 273 -18.08 22.56 -3.62
C ARG A 273 -17.41 21.46 -2.83
N ASP A 274 -17.93 21.08 -1.66
CA ASP A 274 -17.35 20.04 -0.82
C ASP A 274 -17.37 18.67 -1.51
N LYS A 275 -18.39 18.38 -2.34
CA LYS A 275 -18.43 17.19 -3.19
C LYS A 275 -17.36 17.24 -4.27
N LEU A 276 -17.27 18.37 -4.97
CA LEU A 276 -16.30 18.62 -6.02
C LEU A 276 -14.86 18.46 -5.50
N ASP A 277 -14.54 19.10 -4.37
CA ASP A 277 -13.20 19.06 -3.79
C ASP A 277 -12.78 17.63 -3.38
N SER A 278 -13.71 16.86 -2.83
CA SER A 278 -13.46 15.48 -2.43
C SER A 278 -13.16 14.59 -3.64
N LEU A 279 -13.96 14.72 -4.72
CA LEU A 279 -13.83 13.89 -5.92
C LEU A 279 -12.66 14.35 -6.79
N ARG A 280 -12.41 15.66 -6.91
CA ARG A 280 -11.23 16.23 -7.59
C ARG A 280 -9.95 15.74 -6.92
N TRP A 281 -9.86 15.80 -5.60
CA TRP A 281 -8.72 15.28 -4.87
C TRP A 281 -8.47 13.79 -5.13
N LEU A 282 -9.53 12.96 -5.14
CA LEU A 282 -9.39 11.53 -5.42
C LEU A 282 -8.87 11.29 -6.85
N TYR A 283 -9.43 12.01 -7.83
CA TYR A 283 -9.04 11.92 -9.24
C TYR A 283 -7.57 12.29 -9.43
N GLU A 284 -7.14 13.41 -8.87
CA GLU A 284 -5.76 13.91 -8.92
C GLU A 284 -4.79 12.92 -8.26
N ARG A 285 -5.17 12.42 -7.07
CA ARG A 285 -4.33 11.46 -6.34
C ARG A 285 -4.14 10.14 -7.09
N LEU A 286 -5.17 9.62 -7.71
CA LEU A 286 -5.07 8.46 -8.58
C LEU A 286 -4.30 8.78 -9.86
N GLY A 287 -4.43 9.99 -10.38
CA GLY A 287 -3.67 10.49 -11.53
C GLY A 287 -2.16 10.54 -11.26
N GLU A 288 -1.74 11.03 -10.09
CA GLU A 288 -0.34 11.01 -9.67
C GLU A 288 0.23 9.58 -9.65
N LEU A 289 -0.54 8.63 -9.11
CA LEU A 289 -0.14 7.23 -9.06
C LEU A 289 -0.01 6.60 -10.46
N ARG A 290 -0.92 6.93 -11.38
CA ARG A 290 -0.82 6.48 -12.77
C ARG A 290 0.44 7.02 -13.43
N ARG A 291 0.66 8.34 -13.37
CA ARG A 291 1.87 8.98 -13.92
C ARG A 291 3.16 8.42 -13.30
N ALA A 292 3.16 8.17 -11.99
CA ALA A 292 4.31 7.55 -11.32
C ALA A 292 4.57 6.14 -11.84
N ARG A 293 3.51 5.35 -12.04
CA ARG A 293 3.59 3.98 -12.57
C ARG A 293 4.12 3.96 -14.00
N ASP A 294 3.62 4.84 -14.87
CA ASP A 294 4.03 4.92 -16.27
C ASP A 294 5.51 5.36 -16.43
N ARG A 295 6.04 6.12 -15.45
CA ARG A 295 7.42 6.59 -15.43
C ARG A 295 8.41 5.62 -14.73
N GLN A 296 7.93 4.58 -14.07
CA GLN A 296 8.77 3.71 -13.20
C GLN A 296 9.28 2.45 -13.87
N SER A 297 9.07 2.24 -15.17
CA SER A 297 9.80 1.21 -15.92
C SER A 297 11.11 1.80 -16.40
N PHE A 298 12.18 1.61 -15.64
CA PHE A 298 13.52 2.05 -16.06
C PHE A 298 14.52 0.90 -15.88
N VAL A 299 15.48 0.85 -16.81
CA VAL A 299 16.66 0.00 -16.70
C VAL A 299 17.74 0.82 -16.01
N TYR A 300 18.18 0.37 -14.85
CA TYR A 300 19.27 1.02 -14.12
C TYR A 300 20.52 0.17 -14.26
N PRO A 301 21.48 0.56 -15.10
CA PRO A 301 22.76 -0.12 -15.18
C PRO A 301 23.53 0.11 -13.87
N ILE A 302 23.91 -0.95 -13.19
CA ILE A 302 24.69 -0.90 -11.97
C ILE A 302 26.01 -1.58 -12.25
N GLN A 303 27.09 -0.85 -12.05
CA GLN A 303 28.41 -1.47 -12.06
C GLN A 303 28.53 -2.42 -10.88
N GLY A 304 28.71 -3.71 -11.16
CA GLY A 304 28.89 -4.74 -10.15
C GLY A 304 30.14 -4.46 -9.31
N TYR A 305 30.16 -4.94 -8.08
CA TYR A 305 31.32 -4.77 -7.18
C TYR A 305 32.57 -5.50 -7.68
N ASP A 306 32.38 -6.60 -8.37
CA ASP A 306 33.44 -7.49 -8.88
C ASP A 306 33.84 -7.16 -10.35
N GLY A 307 33.45 -6.01 -10.89
CA GLY A 307 33.84 -5.56 -12.24
C GLY A 307 33.02 -6.19 -13.38
N GLU A 308 32.03 -7.02 -13.08
CA GLU A 308 31.07 -7.50 -14.07
C GLU A 308 29.96 -6.46 -14.27
N ASP A 309 29.76 -6.03 -15.51
CA ASP A 309 28.64 -5.16 -15.89
C ASP A 309 27.32 -5.94 -15.82
N MET A 310 26.76 -6.02 -14.64
CA MET A 310 25.42 -6.58 -14.42
C MET A 310 24.38 -5.50 -14.64
N ALA A 311 23.73 -5.51 -15.80
CA ALA A 311 22.51 -4.75 -16.02
C ALA A 311 21.35 -5.38 -15.24
N SER A 312 21.06 -4.86 -14.06
CA SER A 312 19.89 -5.30 -13.29
C SER A 312 18.66 -4.54 -13.77
N THR A 313 17.76 -5.23 -14.45
CA THR A 313 16.47 -4.66 -14.86
C THR A 313 15.51 -4.72 -13.68
N TYR A 314 15.21 -3.58 -13.09
CA TYR A 314 14.14 -3.47 -12.09
C TYR A 314 12.83 -3.09 -12.79
N SER A 315 12.00 -4.08 -13.08
CA SER A 315 10.61 -3.84 -13.48
C SER A 315 9.73 -3.81 -12.24
N PHE A 316 9.17 -2.67 -11.91
CA PHE A 316 8.09 -2.60 -10.93
C PHE A 316 6.80 -3.06 -11.63
N ALA A 317 6.60 -4.36 -11.74
CA ALA A 317 5.34 -4.90 -12.21
C ALA A 317 4.24 -4.43 -11.27
N SER A 318 3.35 -3.59 -11.78
CA SER A 318 2.06 -3.37 -11.16
C SER A 318 1.36 -4.73 -11.14
N GLY A 319 1.23 -5.36 -9.97
CA GLY A 319 0.42 -6.55 -9.81
C GLY A 319 -1.04 -6.24 -10.18
N GLY A 320 -1.32 -6.26 -11.47
CA GLY A 320 -2.65 -6.47 -11.98
C GLY A 320 -2.88 -7.98 -12.00
N PRO A 321 -4.10 -8.47 -11.71
CA PRO A 321 -4.39 -9.87 -11.90
C PRO A 321 -4.15 -10.20 -13.37
N SER A 322 -3.26 -11.15 -13.63
CA SER A 322 -3.16 -11.81 -14.93
C SER A 322 -4.53 -12.40 -15.23
N SER A 323 -5.06 -12.03 -16.37
CA SER A 323 -6.25 -12.58 -17.02
C SER A 323 -6.24 -14.11 -17.09
#